data_eb2aab4675b8ff1ec9554fcd815c978c
#
_entry.id   eb2aab4675b8ff1ec9554fcd815c978c
#
_cell.length_a   1.000
_cell.length_b   1.000
_cell.length_c   1.000
_cell.angle_alpha   90.00
_cell.angle_beta   90.00
_cell.angle_gamma   90.00
#
_symmetry.space_group_name_H-M   'P 1'
#
loop_
_entity.id
_entity.type
_entity.pdbx_description
1 polymer ?
#
loop_
_entity_poly.entity_id
_entity_poly.type
_entity_poly.pdbx_seq_one_letter_code
_entity_poly.pdbx_strand_id
1 'polypeptide(L)'
;MRDYSKFSAIIIGAGVSTGSAITRKFAEMGYHACPVRRERNFSELEELTNGIKQAGNQATPFGVDARDEDAIAKLFQEVEENIAPIDVVVFNPGANVFFPIEDTTARVYKKVWEMAAFAGFLTGREAAKYMKKEGTGPYSSLVPLHL
;
A
#
# COMPACT_ATOMS: atom_id res chain seq x y z
N MET A 1 -16.34 5.87 20.06
CA MET A 1 -15.62 4.95 19.14
C MET A 1 -15.38 5.69 17.83
N ARG A 2 -14.18 5.58 17.26
CA ARG A 2 -13.85 6.24 15.99
C ARG A 2 -14.62 5.59 14.84
N ASP A 3 -15.26 6.41 14.00
CA ASP A 3 -15.93 5.95 12.79
C ASP A 3 -14.91 5.87 11.64
N TYR A 4 -14.44 4.66 11.35
CA TYR A 4 -13.44 4.41 10.31
C TYR A 4 -14.01 4.45 8.89
N SER A 5 -15.34 4.44 8.72
CA SER A 5 -15.99 4.46 7.39
C SER A 5 -15.76 5.75 6.61
N LYS A 6 -15.25 6.77 7.27
CA LYS A 6 -14.92 8.07 6.68
C LYS A 6 -13.48 8.17 6.19
N PHE A 7 -12.69 7.10 6.34
CA PHE A 7 -11.27 7.10 6.05
C PHE A 7 -10.87 5.98 5.10
N SER A 8 -9.74 6.16 4.44
CA SER A 8 -9.13 5.15 3.59
C SER A 8 -7.88 4.53 4.21
N ALA A 9 -7.59 3.29 3.78
CA ALA A 9 -6.35 2.58 4.06
C ALA A 9 -5.71 2.17 2.74
N ILE A 10 -4.49 2.64 2.46
CA ILE A 10 -3.70 2.26 1.28
C ILE A 10 -2.78 1.10 1.66
N ILE A 11 -2.83 0.00 0.91
CA ILE A 11 -1.98 -1.17 1.13
C ILE A 11 -1.09 -1.37 -0.10
N ILE A 12 0.14 -0.88 -0.06
CA ILE A 12 1.15 -1.09 -1.10
C ILE A 12 1.70 -2.51 -0.98
N GLY A 13 1.69 -3.26 -2.07
CA GLY A 13 2.11 -4.65 -2.07
C GLY A 13 1.02 -5.62 -1.59
N ALA A 14 -0.22 -5.41 -2.02
CA ALA A 14 -1.38 -6.25 -1.70
C ALA A 14 -1.34 -7.59 -2.45
N GLY A 15 -0.33 -8.41 -2.16
CA GLY A 15 -0.18 -9.75 -2.71
C GLY A 15 -1.17 -10.76 -2.12
N VAL A 16 -1.23 -11.94 -2.74
CA VAL A 16 -2.24 -12.99 -2.46
C VAL A 16 -2.22 -13.59 -1.03
N SER A 17 -1.17 -13.36 -0.27
CA SER A 17 -1.06 -13.83 1.12
C SER A 17 -1.20 -12.68 2.13
N THR A 18 -0.09 -12.18 2.65
CA THR A 18 -0.08 -11.13 3.70
C THR A 18 -0.80 -9.86 3.27
N GLY A 19 -0.53 -9.34 2.08
CA GLY A 19 -1.14 -8.09 1.62
C GLY A 19 -2.65 -8.18 1.44
N SER A 20 -3.18 -9.31 0.96
CA SER A 20 -4.62 -9.52 0.86
C SER A 20 -5.29 -9.68 2.24
N ALA A 21 -4.64 -10.34 3.19
CA ALA A 21 -5.13 -10.47 4.55
C ALA A 21 -5.21 -9.11 5.25
N ILE A 22 -4.19 -8.28 5.11
CA ILE A 22 -4.17 -6.90 5.63
C ILE A 22 -5.31 -6.09 5.01
N THR A 23 -5.48 -6.15 3.69
CA THR A 23 -6.54 -5.43 2.97
C THR A 23 -7.92 -5.80 3.49
N ARG A 24 -8.20 -7.10 3.63
CA ARG A 24 -9.48 -7.59 4.18
C ARG A 24 -9.70 -7.08 5.60
N LYS A 25 -8.64 -7.10 6.42
CA LYS A 25 -8.77 -6.68 7.83
C LYS A 25 -9.11 -5.20 7.96
N PHE A 26 -8.48 -4.31 7.20
CA PHE A 26 -8.85 -2.90 7.22
C PHE A 26 -10.27 -2.66 6.68
N ALA A 27 -10.68 -3.38 5.63
CA ALA A 27 -12.05 -3.30 5.13
C ALA A 27 -13.08 -3.76 6.19
N GLU A 28 -12.82 -4.86 6.91
CA GLU A 28 -13.66 -5.35 8.03
C GLU A 28 -13.73 -4.34 9.19
N MET A 29 -12.69 -3.56 9.41
CA MET A 29 -12.68 -2.48 10.41
C MET A 29 -13.50 -1.26 9.98
N GLY A 30 -13.97 -1.23 8.73
CA GLY A 30 -14.79 -0.16 8.17
C GLY A 30 -14.06 0.80 7.24
N TYR A 31 -12.74 0.72 7.07
CA TYR A 31 -12.02 1.57 6.13
C TYR A 31 -12.41 1.28 4.68
N HIS A 32 -12.34 2.30 3.83
CA HIS A 32 -12.26 2.07 2.40
C HIS A 32 -10.86 1.55 2.06
N ALA A 33 -10.74 0.26 1.80
CA ALA A 33 -9.45 -0.38 1.53
C ALA A 33 -9.00 -0.13 0.08
N CYS A 34 -7.76 0.33 -0.09
CA CYS A 34 -7.15 0.65 -1.38
C CYS A 34 -5.92 -0.25 -1.60
N PRO A 35 -6.12 -1.52 -2.02
CA PRO A 35 -5.01 -2.42 -2.31
C PRO A 35 -4.30 -2.03 -3.61
N VAL A 36 -2.96 -2.08 -3.58
CA VAL A 36 -2.09 -1.63 -4.67
C VAL A 36 -1.10 -2.71 -5.06
N ARG A 37 -1.04 -3.04 -6.35
CA ARG A 37 -0.02 -3.89 -6.98
C ARG A 37 0.29 -3.38 -8.38
N ARG A 38 1.36 -3.90 -9.00
CA ARG A 38 1.67 -3.59 -10.39
C ARG A 38 0.55 -4.05 -11.32
N GLU A 39 0.32 -3.30 -12.40
CA GLU A 39 -0.74 -3.52 -13.39
C GLU A 39 -0.83 -4.98 -13.88
N ARG A 40 0.29 -5.63 -14.10
CA ARG A 40 0.32 -7.04 -14.53
C ARG A 40 -0.39 -8.04 -13.60
N ASN A 41 -0.65 -7.64 -12.36
CA ASN A 41 -1.34 -8.45 -11.34
C ASN A 41 -2.71 -7.83 -10.98
N PHE A 42 -3.27 -6.99 -11.83
CA PHE A 42 -4.48 -6.24 -11.51
C PHE A 42 -5.70 -7.15 -11.35
N SER A 43 -5.81 -8.23 -12.13
CA SER A 43 -6.90 -9.21 -12.01
C SER A 43 -7.02 -9.81 -10.60
N GLU A 44 -5.90 -10.08 -9.94
CA GLU A 44 -5.90 -10.59 -8.56
C GLU A 44 -6.40 -9.53 -7.55
N LEU A 45 -6.15 -8.25 -7.82
CA LEU A 45 -6.73 -7.15 -7.00
C LEU A 45 -8.23 -7.00 -7.23
N GLU A 46 -8.69 -7.17 -8.46
CA GLU A 46 -10.13 -7.16 -8.77
C GLU A 46 -10.86 -8.28 -8.04
N GLU A 47 -10.34 -9.50 -8.06
CA GLU A 47 -10.89 -10.63 -7.31
C GLU A 47 -10.95 -10.33 -5.80
N LEU A 48 -9.85 -9.80 -5.23
CA LEU A 48 -9.79 -9.42 -3.83
C LEU A 48 -10.85 -8.37 -3.48
N THR A 49 -10.94 -7.30 -4.26
CA THR A 49 -11.87 -6.21 -3.98
C THR A 49 -13.32 -6.60 -4.23
N ASN A 50 -13.60 -7.45 -5.22
CA ASN A 50 -14.94 -8.00 -5.44
C ASN A 50 -15.39 -8.86 -4.24
N GLY A 51 -14.51 -9.71 -3.70
CA GLY A 51 -14.80 -10.48 -2.50
C GLY A 51 -15.08 -9.60 -1.28
N ILE A 52 -14.34 -8.49 -1.11
CA ILE A 52 -14.56 -7.52 -0.04
C ILE A 52 -15.92 -6.83 -0.20
N LYS A 53 -16.28 -6.42 -1.42
CA LYS A 53 -17.58 -5.78 -1.72
C LYS A 53 -18.74 -6.74 -1.51
N GLN A 54 -18.61 -8.00 -1.90
CA GLN A 54 -19.64 -9.04 -1.65
C GLN A 54 -19.86 -9.28 -0.15
N ALA A 55 -18.86 -9.07 0.68
CA ALA A 55 -18.98 -9.14 2.14
C ALA A 55 -19.57 -7.84 2.76
N GLY A 56 -19.99 -6.86 1.95
CA GLY A 56 -20.61 -5.61 2.41
C GLY A 56 -19.63 -4.51 2.78
N ASN A 57 -18.33 -4.68 2.48
CA ASN A 57 -17.29 -3.70 2.77
C ASN A 57 -16.87 -2.90 1.52
N GLN A 58 -16.03 -1.88 1.70
CA GLN A 58 -15.59 -0.99 0.63
C GLN A 58 -14.12 -1.26 0.25
N ALA A 59 -13.87 -1.37 -1.05
CA ALA A 59 -12.50 -1.48 -1.56
C ALA A 59 -12.42 -1.00 -3.02
N THR A 60 -11.27 -0.39 -3.38
CA THR A 60 -10.94 0.03 -4.75
C THR A 60 -9.52 -0.41 -5.09
N PRO A 61 -9.30 -1.21 -6.15
CA PRO A 61 -7.99 -1.68 -6.53
C PRO A 61 -7.22 -0.63 -7.34
N PHE A 62 -5.89 -0.62 -7.19
CA PHE A 62 -5.00 0.26 -7.95
C PHE A 62 -3.82 -0.50 -8.57
N GLY A 63 -3.66 -0.37 -9.89
CA GLY A 63 -2.53 -0.88 -10.65
C GLY A 63 -1.39 0.12 -10.69
N VAL A 64 -0.46 0.06 -9.73
CA VAL A 64 0.65 1.01 -9.61
C VAL A 64 1.96 0.30 -9.28
N ASP A 65 3.04 0.70 -9.96
CA ASP A 65 4.40 0.32 -9.56
C ASP A 65 4.90 1.28 -8.48
N ALA A 66 5.17 0.78 -7.29
CA ALA A 66 5.61 1.58 -6.15
C ALA A 66 6.99 2.26 -6.35
N ARG A 67 7.72 1.91 -7.41
CA ARG A 67 8.99 2.53 -7.79
C ARG A 67 8.82 3.73 -8.71
N ASP A 68 7.62 3.95 -9.23
CA ASP A 68 7.29 5.08 -10.08
C ASP A 68 6.81 6.25 -9.23
N GLU A 69 7.64 7.29 -9.16
CA GLU A 69 7.41 8.48 -8.33
C GLU A 69 6.12 9.21 -8.69
N ASP A 70 5.87 9.41 -9.98
CA ASP A 70 4.69 10.12 -10.46
C ASP A 70 3.41 9.29 -10.25
N ALA A 71 3.50 7.98 -10.45
CA ALA A 71 2.37 7.08 -10.25
C ALA A 71 1.98 7.00 -8.76
N ILE A 72 2.95 6.96 -7.84
CA ILE A 72 2.69 7.00 -6.39
C ILE A 72 2.06 8.35 -5.99
N ALA A 73 2.58 9.47 -6.48
CA ALA A 73 2.00 10.78 -6.17
C ALA A 73 0.54 10.88 -6.64
N LYS A 74 0.24 10.42 -7.86
CA LYS A 74 -1.14 10.38 -8.40
C LYS A 74 -2.05 9.45 -7.62
N LEU A 75 -1.56 8.28 -7.20
CA LEU A 75 -2.32 7.35 -6.36
C LEU A 75 -2.80 8.02 -5.07
N PHE A 76 -1.89 8.68 -4.34
CA PHE A 76 -2.25 9.35 -3.09
C PHE A 76 -3.23 10.48 -3.31
N GLN A 77 -3.04 11.29 -4.37
CA GLN A 77 -3.97 12.34 -4.74
C GLN A 77 -5.36 11.76 -5.06
N GLU A 78 -5.45 10.72 -5.88
CA GLU A 78 -6.70 10.08 -6.26
C GLU A 78 -7.47 9.53 -5.07
N VAL A 79 -6.77 8.86 -4.15
CA VAL A 79 -7.41 8.31 -2.94
C VAL A 79 -7.93 9.43 -2.04
N GLU A 80 -7.12 10.46 -1.77
CA GLU A 80 -7.50 11.57 -0.90
C GLU A 80 -8.69 12.37 -1.45
N GLU A 81 -8.68 12.68 -2.76
CA GLU A 81 -9.66 13.57 -3.37
C GLU A 81 -10.98 12.87 -3.76
N ASN A 82 -10.89 11.60 -4.21
CA ASN A 82 -12.02 10.92 -4.85
C ASN A 82 -12.54 9.69 -4.08
N ILE A 83 -11.85 9.25 -3.03
CA ILE A 83 -12.30 8.10 -2.23
C ILE A 83 -12.58 8.53 -0.79
N ALA A 84 -11.56 8.78 0.01
CA ALA A 84 -11.68 9.23 1.39
C ALA A 84 -10.33 9.70 1.93
N PRO A 85 -10.31 10.57 2.96
CA PRO A 85 -9.08 10.98 3.62
C PRO A 85 -8.21 9.78 4.03
N ILE A 86 -6.90 9.88 3.77
CA ILE A 86 -5.94 8.82 4.03
C ILE A 86 -5.59 8.80 5.52
N ASP A 87 -5.94 7.72 6.21
CA ASP A 87 -5.66 7.52 7.62
C ASP A 87 -4.56 6.47 7.87
N VAL A 88 -4.47 5.46 7.00
CA VAL A 88 -3.51 4.36 7.11
C VAL A 88 -2.79 4.13 5.80
N VAL A 89 -1.49 3.95 5.87
CA VAL A 89 -0.66 3.50 4.73
C VAL A 89 0.20 2.33 5.20
N VAL A 90 0.04 1.19 4.53
CA VAL A 90 0.84 -0.01 4.77
C VAL A 90 1.77 -0.23 3.59
N PHE A 91 3.07 -0.35 3.86
CA PHE A 91 4.08 -0.71 2.86
C PHE A 91 4.52 -2.16 3.10
N ASN A 92 4.08 -3.07 2.20
CA ASN A 92 4.33 -4.52 2.30
C ASN A 92 5.09 -5.11 1.10
N PRO A 93 5.72 -4.35 0.18
CA PRO A 93 6.53 -4.98 -0.86
C PRO A 93 7.71 -5.72 -0.24
N GLY A 94 7.82 -7.02 -0.56
CA GLY A 94 8.97 -7.83 -0.24
C GLY A 94 9.87 -8.02 -1.45
N ALA A 95 11.17 -7.98 -1.26
CA ALA A 95 12.16 -8.27 -2.28
C ALA A 95 13.19 -9.25 -1.70
N ASN A 96 12.73 -10.41 -1.23
CA ASN A 96 13.59 -11.43 -0.64
C ASN A 96 14.33 -12.17 -1.76
N VAL A 97 15.62 -11.98 -1.81
CA VAL A 97 16.54 -12.68 -2.69
C VAL A 97 17.66 -13.25 -1.83
N PHE A 98 17.82 -14.55 -1.87
CA PHE A 98 18.86 -15.24 -1.10
C PHE A 98 20.03 -15.58 -2.01
N PHE A 99 21.04 -14.71 -2.04
CA PHE A 99 22.32 -14.95 -2.68
C PHE A 99 23.44 -14.73 -1.68
N PRO A 100 24.51 -15.54 -1.71
CA PRO A 100 25.76 -15.21 -1.02
C PRO A 100 26.27 -13.85 -1.47
N ILE A 101 26.93 -13.12 -0.60
CA ILE A 101 27.40 -11.76 -0.91
C ILE A 101 28.32 -11.73 -2.14
N GLU A 102 29.17 -12.73 -2.26
CA GLU A 102 30.12 -12.91 -3.36
C GLU A 102 29.43 -13.17 -4.72
N ASP A 103 28.23 -13.76 -4.71
CA ASP A 103 27.43 -14.06 -5.92
C ASP A 103 26.39 -12.98 -6.22
N THR A 104 26.21 -12.01 -5.34
CA THR A 104 25.24 -10.94 -5.51
C THR A 104 25.74 -9.90 -6.50
N THR A 105 25.14 -9.86 -7.68
CA THR A 105 25.48 -8.84 -8.69
C THR A 105 24.95 -7.47 -8.32
N ALA A 106 25.64 -6.40 -8.75
CA ALA A 106 25.17 -5.02 -8.56
C ALA A 106 23.75 -4.80 -9.11
N ARG A 107 23.36 -5.48 -10.19
CA ARG A 107 22.02 -5.43 -10.78
C ARG A 107 20.97 -6.02 -9.82
N VAL A 108 21.25 -7.15 -9.21
CA VAL A 108 20.33 -7.76 -8.23
C VAL A 108 20.19 -6.89 -7.01
N TYR A 109 21.30 -6.42 -6.44
CA TYR A 109 21.30 -5.51 -5.31
C TYR A 109 20.47 -4.25 -5.58
N LYS A 110 20.71 -3.60 -6.71
CA LYS A 110 19.97 -2.38 -7.11
C LYS A 110 18.46 -2.64 -7.22
N LYS A 111 18.05 -3.76 -7.82
CA LYS A 111 16.62 -4.13 -7.91
C LYS A 111 15.97 -4.33 -6.55
N VAL A 112 16.64 -4.99 -5.63
CA VAL A 112 16.14 -5.19 -4.26
C VAL A 112 16.02 -3.85 -3.56
N TRP A 113 17.04 -3.00 -3.67
CA TRP A 113 17.03 -1.67 -3.09
C TRP A 113 15.88 -0.80 -3.65
N GLU A 114 15.67 -0.79 -4.95
CA GLU A 114 14.57 -0.06 -5.60
C GLU A 114 13.19 -0.52 -5.10
N MET A 115 13.00 -1.81 -4.92
CA MET A 115 11.71 -2.36 -4.47
C MET A 115 11.45 -2.18 -2.98
N ALA A 116 12.47 -2.21 -2.15
CA ALA A 116 12.34 -2.12 -0.70
C ALA A 116 12.57 -0.69 -0.21
N ALA A 117 13.77 -0.15 -0.37
CA ALA A 117 14.15 1.13 0.21
C ALA A 117 13.59 2.32 -0.59
N PHE A 118 13.81 2.37 -1.90
CA PHE A 118 13.38 3.50 -2.72
C PHE A 118 11.85 3.60 -2.82
N ALA A 119 11.17 2.49 -3.10
CA ALA A 119 9.70 2.47 -3.12
C ALA A 119 9.10 2.80 -1.74
N GLY A 120 9.73 2.33 -0.66
CA GLY A 120 9.35 2.68 0.70
C GLY A 120 9.51 4.17 1.00
N PHE A 121 10.60 4.78 0.53
CA PHE A 121 10.81 6.23 0.62
C PHE A 121 9.72 7.01 -0.13
N LEU A 122 9.43 6.66 -1.39
CA LEU A 122 8.40 7.34 -2.18
C LEU A 122 7.02 7.25 -1.49
N THR A 123 6.64 6.07 -1.05
CA THR A 123 5.39 5.84 -0.32
C THR A 123 5.34 6.64 0.98
N GLY A 124 6.40 6.60 1.79
CA GLY A 124 6.46 7.32 3.07
C GLY A 124 6.44 8.84 2.90
N ARG A 125 7.08 9.35 1.85
CA ARG A 125 7.07 10.78 1.52
C ARG A 125 5.66 11.28 1.19
N GLU A 126 4.93 10.55 0.35
CA GLU A 126 3.55 10.93 0.03
C GLU A 126 2.62 10.76 1.24
N ALA A 127 2.74 9.66 1.97
CA ALA A 127 1.99 9.46 3.22
C ALA A 127 2.17 10.65 4.19
N ALA A 128 3.40 11.12 4.37
CA ALA A 128 3.68 12.25 5.25
C ALA A 128 3.03 13.57 4.81
N LYS A 129 2.83 13.78 3.50
CA LYS A 129 2.15 14.99 2.98
C LYS A 129 0.67 15.02 3.35
N TYR A 130 -0.02 13.89 3.21
CA TYR A 130 -1.46 13.80 3.39
C TYR A 130 -1.84 13.58 4.86
N MET A 131 -1.13 12.72 5.58
CA MET A 131 -1.47 12.37 6.96
C MET A 131 -1.16 13.48 7.98
N LYS A 132 -0.35 14.49 7.63
CA LYS A 132 -0.08 15.67 8.47
C LYS A 132 -1.20 16.69 8.48
N LYS A 133 -2.10 16.69 7.52
CA LYS A 133 -3.13 17.74 7.36
C LYS A 133 -4.22 17.72 8.43
N GLU A 134 -4.41 16.63 9.12
CA GLU A 134 -5.55 16.42 10.02
C GLU A 134 -5.33 16.83 11.47
N GLY A 135 -4.21 17.41 11.87
CA GLY A 135 -4.02 18.00 13.22
C GLY A 135 -4.29 17.06 14.41
N THR A 136 -4.50 15.81 14.18
CA THR A 136 -4.77 14.79 15.17
C THR A 136 -3.56 13.92 15.38
N GLY A 137 -2.73 14.28 16.33
CA GLY A 137 -1.79 13.44 17.06
C GLY A 137 -0.86 12.46 16.30
N PRO A 138 0.17 11.92 16.93
CA PRO A 138 1.36 11.35 16.31
C PRO A 138 1.23 9.89 15.85
N TYR A 139 0.12 9.47 15.24
CA TYR A 139 -0.03 8.07 14.84
C TYR A 139 -0.34 7.90 13.35
N SER A 140 0.56 8.37 12.51
CA SER A 140 0.69 7.82 11.18
C SER A 140 1.51 6.51 11.30
N SER A 141 0.84 5.38 11.37
CA SER A 141 1.55 4.10 11.35
C SER A 141 1.98 3.75 9.92
N LEU A 142 3.13 4.26 9.49
CA LEU A 142 3.90 3.58 8.47
C LEU A 142 4.41 2.30 9.11
N VAL A 143 3.80 1.17 8.83
CA VAL A 143 4.28 -0.12 9.31
C VAL A 143 5.17 -0.73 8.23
N PRO A 144 6.51 -0.68 8.35
CA PRO A 144 7.36 -1.53 7.56
C PRO A 144 7.24 -2.95 8.13
N LEU A 145 6.51 -3.80 7.42
CA LEU A 145 6.47 -5.23 7.70
C LEU A 145 7.64 -5.88 6.95
N HIS A 146 8.83 -5.80 7.51
CA HIS A 146 9.92 -6.78 7.34
C HIS A 146 11.22 -6.20 7.93
N LEU A 147 11.57 -6.66 9.08
CA LEU A 147 12.95 -6.94 9.42
C LEU A 147 13.16 -8.45 9.35
#